data_c86386509cb60acf504d7d1003f0a55e
#
_entry.id   c86386509cb60acf504d7d1003f0a55e
#
_cell.length_a   1.000
_cell.length_b   1.000
_cell.length_c   1.000
_cell.angle_alpha   90.00
_cell.angle_beta   90.00
_cell.angle_gamma   90.00
#
_symmetry.space_group_name_H-M   'P 1'
#
loop_
_entity.id
_entity.type
_entity.pdbx_description
1 polymer ?
#
loop_
_entity_poly.entity_id
_entity_poly.type
_entity_poly.pdbx_seq_one_letter_code
_entity_poly.pdbx_strand_id
1 'polypeptide(L)'
;MKTLALVPALLLFSFSPIFAAEKLPNDVRQFIAQRDACDHFRGELPEPEEAERMREVTGQIEKRCRGTDRRLRLLKKKYGSDTNVKKRLNVYDEQIEPRDNQR
;
A
#
# COMPACT_ATOMS: atom_id res chain seq x y z
N MET A 1 42.28 -47.68 12.13
CA MET A 1 41.01 -47.60 11.42
C MET A 1 40.37 -46.28 11.62
N LYS A 2 40.20 -45.64 10.54
CA LYS A 2 39.72 -44.29 10.58
C LYS A 2 38.31 -44.23 10.14
N THR A 3 37.47 -43.75 10.97
CA THR A 3 36.15 -43.35 10.57
C THR A 3 36.20 -41.90 10.19
N LEU A 4 35.98 -41.62 8.95
CA LEU A 4 35.84 -40.28 8.49
C LEU A 4 34.42 -39.81 8.78
N ALA A 5 34.34 -38.90 9.72
CA ALA A 5 33.10 -38.23 9.96
C ALA A 5 32.86 -37.23 8.82
N LEU A 6 31.98 -37.59 7.95
CA LEU A 6 31.47 -36.65 6.97
C LEU A 6 30.57 -35.70 7.68
N VAL A 7 31.02 -34.50 7.82
CA VAL A 7 30.17 -33.42 8.30
C VAL A 7 29.32 -32.99 7.09
N PRO A 8 28.02 -33.20 7.15
CA PRO A 8 27.18 -32.67 6.07
C PRO A 8 27.27 -31.16 6.11
N ALA A 9 27.65 -30.61 4.98
CA ALA A 9 27.59 -29.18 4.80
C ALA A 9 26.13 -28.75 4.89
N LEU A 10 25.82 -28.05 5.97
CA LEU A 10 24.52 -27.46 6.11
C LEU A 10 24.44 -26.30 5.11
N LEU A 11 23.75 -26.56 4.03
CA LEU A 11 23.39 -25.52 3.07
C LEU A 11 22.27 -24.68 3.69
N LEU A 12 22.68 -23.57 4.25
CA LEU A 12 21.73 -22.60 4.73
C LEU A 12 21.21 -21.83 3.53
N PHE A 13 20.03 -22.21 3.09
CA PHE A 13 19.32 -21.44 2.07
C PHE A 13 18.70 -20.24 2.73
N SER A 14 19.34 -19.10 2.54
CA SER A 14 18.72 -17.84 2.89
C SER A 14 17.70 -17.49 1.82
N PHE A 15 16.44 -17.67 2.13
CA PHE A 15 15.39 -17.17 1.27
C PHE A 15 15.22 -15.69 1.55
N SER A 16 15.75 -14.87 0.66
CA SER A 16 15.34 -13.46 0.63
C SER A 16 13.95 -13.40 0.00
N PRO A 17 12.97 -12.81 0.68
CA PRO A 17 11.66 -12.67 0.06
C PRO A 17 11.78 -11.82 -1.20
N ILE A 18 11.34 -12.38 -2.31
CA ILE A 18 11.40 -11.75 -3.64
C ILE A 18 10.65 -10.42 -3.68
N PHE A 19 9.71 -10.20 -2.73
CA PHE A 19 8.96 -8.95 -2.59
C PHE A 19 9.82 -7.73 -2.33
N ALA A 20 10.99 -7.91 -1.72
CA ALA A 20 11.92 -6.82 -1.47
C ALA A 20 12.60 -6.31 -2.75
N ALA A 21 12.49 -7.05 -3.85
CA ALA A 21 13.13 -6.72 -5.11
C ALA A 21 12.29 -5.79 -6.00
N GLU A 22 11.02 -5.56 -5.66
CA GLU A 22 10.18 -4.64 -6.43
C GLU A 22 10.48 -3.22 -6.01
N LYS A 23 11.33 -2.59 -6.80
CA LYS A 23 11.62 -1.16 -6.63
C LYS A 23 10.55 -0.35 -7.34
N LEU A 24 9.56 0.07 -6.59
CA LEU A 24 8.58 1.01 -7.09
C LEU A 24 9.17 2.43 -7.07
N PRO A 25 8.78 3.29 -8.02
CA PRO A 25 9.15 4.69 -7.96
C PRO A 25 8.73 5.35 -6.64
N ASN A 26 9.47 6.35 -6.23
CA ASN A 26 9.25 7.00 -4.94
C ASN A 26 7.86 7.62 -4.82
N ASP A 27 7.37 8.27 -5.86
CA ASP A 27 6.03 8.87 -5.87
C ASP A 27 4.94 7.81 -5.77
N VAL A 28 5.14 6.64 -6.37
CA VAL A 28 4.22 5.51 -6.24
C VAL A 28 4.21 4.99 -4.79
N ARG A 29 5.38 4.83 -4.19
CA ARG A 29 5.47 4.38 -2.80
C ARG A 29 4.82 5.35 -1.82
N GLN A 30 4.99 6.66 -2.04
CA GLN A 30 4.36 7.68 -1.22
C GLN A 30 2.84 7.63 -1.35
N PHE A 31 2.33 7.47 -2.57
CA PHE A 31 0.90 7.30 -2.79
C PHE A 31 0.37 6.07 -2.06
N ILE A 32 1.04 4.93 -2.20
CA ILE A 32 0.63 3.68 -1.55
C ILE A 32 0.54 3.87 -0.03
N ALA A 33 1.56 4.49 0.58
CA ALA A 33 1.55 4.73 2.02
C ALA A 33 0.38 5.60 2.45
N GLN A 34 0.10 6.68 1.71
CA GLN A 34 -1.01 7.57 2.01
C GLN A 34 -2.36 6.88 1.81
N ARG A 35 -2.54 6.18 0.70
CA ARG A 35 -3.80 5.53 0.38
C ARG A 35 -4.08 4.34 1.30
N ASP A 36 -3.08 3.57 1.66
CA ASP A 36 -3.26 2.47 2.61
C ASP A 36 -3.68 3.01 3.99
N ALA A 37 -3.11 4.12 4.43
CA ALA A 37 -3.56 4.77 5.66
C ALA A 37 -5.01 5.29 5.54
N CYS A 38 -5.35 5.88 4.41
CA CYS A 38 -6.72 6.30 4.10
C CYS A 38 -7.69 5.13 4.20
N ASP A 39 -7.39 4.03 3.53
CA ASP A 39 -8.24 2.84 3.49
C ASP A 39 -8.36 2.19 4.87
N HIS A 40 -7.29 2.22 5.66
CA HIS A 40 -7.30 1.75 7.03
C HIS A 40 -8.36 2.48 7.87
N PHE A 41 -8.34 3.81 7.83
CA PHE A 41 -9.31 4.60 8.59
C PHE A 41 -10.74 4.46 8.06
N ARG A 42 -10.91 4.26 6.75
CA ARG A 42 -12.24 4.00 6.18
C ARG A 42 -12.84 2.70 6.73
N GLY A 43 -12.00 1.74 7.09
CA GLY A 43 -12.43 0.50 7.72
C GLY A 43 -12.65 0.59 9.22
N GLU A 44 -12.30 1.72 9.84
CA GLU A 44 -12.36 1.91 11.29
C GLU A 44 -13.58 2.74 11.76
N LEU A 45 -14.55 2.99 10.87
CA LEU A 45 -15.71 3.81 11.23
C LEU A 45 -16.45 3.18 12.44
N PRO A 46 -16.59 3.93 13.54
CA PRO A 46 -17.28 3.43 14.73
C PRO A 46 -18.78 3.48 14.57
N GLU A 47 -19.47 2.97 15.57
CA GLU A 47 -20.93 3.10 15.65
C GLU A 47 -21.34 4.56 15.79
N PRO A 48 -22.53 4.96 15.25
CA PRO A 48 -22.98 6.35 15.28
C PRO A 48 -23.06 6.96 16.67
N GLU A 49 -23.28 6.14 17.71
CA GLU A 49 -23.39 6.58 19.11
C GLU A 49 -22.05 7.05 19.67
N GLU A 50 -20.95 6.63 19.10
CA GLU A 50 -19.60 7.04 19.51
C GLU A 50 -19.20 8.33 18.81
N ALA A 51 -19.87 9.42 19.13
CA ALA A 51 -19.75 10.69 18.41
C ALA A 51 -18.34 11.25 18.41
N GLU A 52 -17.62 11.15 19.51
CA GLU A 52 -16.26 11.68 19.62
C GLU A 52 -15.30 10.87 18.78
N ARG A 53 -15.37 9.56 18.84
CA ARG A 53 -14.56 8.67 18.02
C ARG A 53 -14.88 8.84 16.54
N MET A 54 -16.17 9.02 16.21
CA MET A 54 -16.60 9.25 14.83
C MET A 54 -15.93 10.51 14.26
N ARG A 55 -15.88 11.60 15.03
CA ARG A 55 -15.22 12.83 14.58
C ARG A 55 -13.73 12.62 14.37
N GLU A 56 -13.09 11.89 15.26
CA GLU A 56 -11.66 11.59 15.14
C GLU A 56 -11.37 10.78 13.87
N VAL A 57 -12.11 9.70 13.65
CA VAL A 57 -11.90 8.82 12.50
C VAL A 57 -12.24 9.54 11.20
N THR A 58 -13.35 10.28 11.13
CA THR A 58 -13.70 11.04 9.93
C THR A 58 -12.68 12.14 9.63
N GLY A 59 -12.11 12.75 10.66
CA GLY A 59 -11.01 13.71 10.49
C GLY A 59 -9.77 13.07 9.86
N GLN A 60 -9.43 11.86 10.28
CA GLN A 60 -8.32 11.11 9.69
C GLN A 60 -8.61 10.71 8.24
N ILE A 61 -9.84 10.26 7.96
CA ILE A 61 -10.26 9.92 6.59
C ILE A 61 -10.11 11.15 5.69
N GLU A 62 -10.65 12.27 6.10
CA GLU A 62 -10.56 13.49 5.31
C GLU A 62 -9.11 13.89 5.04
N LYS A 63 -8.28 13.86 6.06
CA LYS A 63 -6.88 14.25 5.96
C LYS A 63 -6.08 13.32 5.05
N ARG A 64 -6.26 12.01 5.18
CA ARG A 64 -5.44 11.03 4.50
C ARG A 64 -5.94 10.66 3.11
N CYS A 65 -7.25 10.73 2.90
CA CYS A 65 -7.85 10.36 1.62
C CYS A 65 -7.85 11.50 0.60
N ARG A 66 -7.73 12.75 1.07
CA ARG A 66 -7.83 13.92 0.21
C ARG A 66 -6.82 13.89 -0.92
N GLY A 67 -7.32 13.99 -2.15
CA GLY A 67 -6.49 14.04 -3.35
C GLY A 67 -5.95 12.70 -3.81
N THR A 68 -6.23 11.60 -3.11
CA THR A 68 -5.68 10.29 -3.47
C THR A 68 -6.28 9.73 -4.75
N ASP A 69 -7.57 10.01 -5.05
CA ASP A 69 -8.18 9.59 -6.31
C ASP A 69 -7.47 10.24 -7.50
N ARG A 70 -7.26 11.54 -7.44
CA ARG A 70 -6.55 12.27 -8.48
C ARG A 70 -5.11 11.78 -8.63
N ARG A 71 -4.41 11.62 -7.53
CA ARG A 71 -3.02 11.12 -7.56
C ARG A 71 -2.94 9.75 -8.19
N LEU A 72 -3.88 8.87 -7.87
CA LEU A 72 -3.93 7.53 -8.47
C LEU A 72 -4.06 7.61 -9.98
N ARG A 73 -4.98 8.43 -10.48
CA ARG A 73 -5.16 8.61 -11.92
C ARG A 73 -3.91 9.15 -12.60
N LEU A 74 -3.28 10.15 -11.99
CA LEU A 74 -2.06 10.75 -12.53
C LEU A 74 -0.90 9.75 -12.57
N LEU A 75 -0.75 8.94 -11.53
CA LEU A 75 0.29 7.92 -11.47
C LEU A 75 0.05 6.80 -12.48
N LYS A 76 -1.20 6.38 -12.66
CA LYS A 76 -1.55 5.39 -13.68
C LYS A 76 -1.22 5.89 -15.08
N LYS A 77 -1.44 7.17 -15.32
CA LYS A 77 -1.09 7.79 -16.60
C LYS A 77 0.42 7.90 -16.78
N LYS A 78 1.12 8.37 -15.75
CA LYS A 78 2.56 8.55 -15.78
C LYS A 78 3.30 7.24 -16.03
N TYR A 79 2.85 6.18 -15.38
CA TYR A 79 3.49 4.86 -15.46
C TYR A 79 2.69 3.86 -16.29
N GLY A 80 1.96 4.36 -17.28
CA GLY A 80 1.08 3.54 -18.11
C GLY A 80 1.78 2.43 -18.89
N SER A 81 3.09 2.58 -19.13
CA SER A 81 3.92 1.57 -19.80
C SER A 81 4.66 0.64 -18.86
N ASP A 82 4.60 0.90 -17.56
CA ASP A 82 5.27 0.09 -16.55
C ASP A 82 4.29 -0.96 -16.00
N THR A 83 4.50 -2.20 -16.39
CA THR A 83 3.61 -3.31 -16.03
C THR A 83 3.53 -3.52 -14.52
N ASN A 84 4.65 -3.42 -13.82
CA ASN A 84 4.71 -3.63 -12.37
C ASN A 84 3.96 -2.54 -11.62
N VAL A 85 4.17 -1.29 -12.00
CA VAL A 85 3.46 -0.15 -11.39
C VAL A 85 1.97 -0.25 -11.66
N LYS A 86 1.57 -0.51 -12.90
CA LYS A 86 0.15 -0.68 -13.25
C LYS A 86 -0.51 -1.76 -12.41
N LYS A 87 0.10 -2.90 -12.31
CA LYS A 87 -0.42 -4.01 -11.53
C LYS A 87 -0.59 -3.63 -10.07
N ARG A 88 0.37 -2.92 -9.50
CA ARG A 88 0.32 -2.50 -8.11
C ARG A 88 -0.75 -1.44 -7.87
N LEU A 89 -0.91 -0.49 -8.79
CA LEU A 89 -1.90 0.58 -8.65
C LEU A 89 -3.33 0.12 -8.94
N ASN A 90 -3.49 -0.92 -9.75
CA ASN A 90 -4.83 -1.39 -10.14
C ASN A 90 -5.62 -2.04 -8.98
N VAL A 91 -4.99 -2.30 -7.84
CA VAL A 91 -5.70 -2.81 -6.66
C VAL A 91 -6.53 -1.73 -5.96
N TYR A 92 -6.30 -0.46 -6.29
CA TYR A 92 -6.98 0.66 -5.65
C TYR A 92 -8.18 1.13 -6.44
N ASP A 93 -9.27 1.45 -5.75
CA ASP A 93 -10.44 2.08 -6.34
C ASP A 93 -10.13 3.54 -6.69
N GLU A 94 -10.51 3.98 -7.88
CA GLU A 94 -10.26 5.34 -8.35
C GLU A 94 -11.27 6.37 -7.84
N GLN A 95 -12.34 5.92 -7.20
CA GLN A 95 -13.45 6.81 -6.83
C GLN A 95 -13.89 6.54 -5.38
N ILE A 96 -13.05 6.93 -4.45
CA ILE A 96 -13.39 6.83 -3.03
C ILE A 96 -13.73 8.18 -2.40
N GLU A 97 -13.34 9.28 -3.04
CA GLU A 97 -13.59 10.61 -2.52
C GLU A 97 -14.90 11.18 -3.05
N PRO A 98 -15.55 12.11 -2.30
CA PRO A 98 -16.67 12.87 -2.83
C PRO A 98 -16.29 13.61 -4.11
N ARG A 99 -17.25 13.80 -5.02
CA ARG A 99 -17.01 14.41 -6.34
C ARG A 99 -16.40 15.80 -6.28
N ASP A 100 -16.74 16.57 -5.27
CA ASP A 100 -16.21 17.92 -5.09
C ASP A 100 -14.70 17.93 -4.84
N ASN A 101 -14.13 16.84 -4.33
CA ASN A 101 -12.70 16.72 -4.09
C ASN A 101 -11.91 16.20 -5.30
N GLN A 102 -12.58 15.88 -6.38
CA GLN A 102 -11.95 15.27 -7.55
C GLN A 102 -11.55 16.26 -8.65
N ARG A 103 -11.74 17.54 -8.43
CA ARG A 103 -11.39 18.59 -9.39
C ARG A 103 -9.93 18.99 -9.33
#